data_aa8a49b5b079650faa9ac7d03bfcec56
#
_entry.id   aa8a49b5b079650faa9ac7d03bfcec56
#
_cell.length_a   1.000
_cell.length_b   1.000
_cell.length_c   1.000
_cell.angle_alpha   90.00
_cell.angle_beta   90.00
_cell.angle_gamma   90.00
#
_symmetry.space_group_name_H-M   'P 1'
#
loop_
_entity.id
_entity.type
_entity.pdbx_description
1 polymer ?
#
loop_
_entity_poly.entity_id
_entity_poly.type
_entity_poly.pdbx_seq_one_letter_code
_entity_poly.pdbx_strand_id
1 'polypeptide(L)'
;LKDEGEGENTMNRFIIADPKKCIGCRTCEVACVLAHNGGKLDTLTKANFAPRLKVVKGLNVSTAIMCRHCEDAPCANVCPNGAIVRAADSIQVLQEKCIGCKTCVVACPYGAMSVVTKQVEVMFNGLSQGFCLKAEAQKCDLCEGQAAGPACISVCPTQALHMIGRDTMQAMLRKKQMRAALDEANEMSF
;
A
#
# COMPACT_ATOMS: atom_id res chain seq x y z
N LEU A 1 21.15 -28.21 -16.06
CA LEU A 1 20.06 -27.48 -16.70
C LEU A 1 18.99 -27.34 -15.62
N LYS A 2 18.96 -26.18 -14.95
CA LYS A 2 17.94 -25.85 -13.96
C LYS A 2 16.76 -25.32 -14.76
N ASP A 3 15.59 -25.93 -14.56
CA ASP A 3 14.29 -25.41 -15.01
C ASP A 3 14.16 -23.95 -14.54
N GLU A 4 14.34 -23.04 -15.45
CA GLU A 4 13.88 -21.67 -15.30
C GLU A 4 12.36 -21.72 -15.49
N GLY A 5 11.65 -21.93 -14.39
CA GLY A 5 10.20 -21.85 -14.36
C GLY A 5 9.79 -20.55 -15.02
N GLU A 6 8.97 -20.66 -16.06
CA GLU A 6 8.32 -19.56 -16.76
C GLU A 6 7.74 -18.61 -15.72
N GLY A 7 8.38 -17.47 -15.55
CA GLY A 7 7.91 -16.44 -14.63
C GLY A 7 6.54 -15.99 -15.11
N GLU A 8 5.51 -16.52 -14.47
CA GLU A 8 4.14 -16.06 -14.64
C GLU A 8 4.17 -14.54 -14.47
N ASN A 9 3.97 -13.82 -15.57
CA ASN A 9 4.00 -12.36 -15.61
C ASN A 9 2.81 -11.83 -14.79
N THR A 10 2.90 -11.98 -13.46
CA THR A 10 1.88 -11.59 -12.50
C THR A 10 2.03 -10.10 -12.21
N MET A 11 1.00 -9.33 -12.56
CA MET A 11 0.92 -7.91 -12.22
C MET A 11 0.76 -7.74 -10.71
N ASN A 12 1.49 -6.80 -10.12
CA ASN A 12 1.32 -6.45 -8.72
C ASN A 12 -0.11 -5.93 -8.45
N ARG A 13 -0.70 -6.42 -7.38
CA ARG A 13 -1.99 -5.92 -6.89
C ARG A 13 -1.79 -4.60 -6.15
N PHE A 14 -2.78 -3.73 -6.23
CA PHE A 14 -2.76 -2.47 -5.49
C PHE A 14 -4.18 -1.98 -5.19
N ILE A 15 -4.29 -1.03 -4.29
CA ILE A 15 -5.58 -0.41 -3.95
C ILE A 15 -5.62 1.00 -4.54
N ILE A 16 -6.78 1.38 -5.07
CA ILE A 16 -7.08 2.76 -5.47
C ILE A 16 -8.30 3.27 -4.72
N ALA A 17 -8.36 4.58 -4.55
CA ALA A 17 -9.53 5.27 -4.06
C ALA A 17 -10.23 5.98 -5.24
N ASP A 18 -11.55 5.83 -5.33
CA ASP A 18 -12.38 6.62 -6.22
C ASP A 18 -12.62 8.01 -5.60
N PRO A 19 -12.07 9.08 -6.18
CA PRO A 19 -12.20 10.42 -5.61
C PRO A 19 -13.63 10.97 -5.69
N LYS A 20 -14.50 10.40 -6.54
CA LYS A 20 -15.91 10.78 -6.63
C LYS A 20 -16.74 10.22 -5.47
N LYS A 21 -16.29 9.12 -4.87
CA LYS A 21 -16.95 8.45 -3.74
C LYS A 21 -16.32 8.78 -2.39
N CYS A 22 -15.03 9.15 -2.38
CA CYS A 22 -14.31 9.40 -1.14
C CYS A 22 -14.77 10.70 -0.48
N ILE A 23 -15.33 10.59 0.72
CA ILE A 23 -15.77 11.74 1.55
C ILE A 23 -14.69 12.24 2.50
N GLY A 24 -13.51 11.64 2.50
CA GLY A 24 -12.39 12.06 3.34
C GLY A 24 -12.60 11.80 4.85
N CYS A 25 -13.38 10.81 5.24
CA CYS A 25 -13.71 10.51 6.66
C CYS A 25 -12.54 9.96 7.48
N ARG A 26 -11.48 9.46 6.84
CA ARG A 26 -10.28 8.86 7.46
C ARG A 26 -10.50 7.53 8.20
N THR A 27 -11.67 6.92 8.14
CA THR A 27 -11.93 5.61 8.75
C THR A 27 -10.95 4.54 8.27
N CYS A 28 -10.53 4.62 7.00
CA CYS A 28 -9.52 3.74 6.42
C CYS A 28 -8.12 3.89 7.07
N GLU A 29 -7.74 5.10 7.53
CA GLU A 29 -6.48 5.33 8.26
C GLU A 29 -6.54 4.63 9.62
N VAL A 30 -7.64 4.78 10.35
CA VAL A 30 -7.85 4.13 11.66
C VAL A 30 -7.83 2.61 11.52
N ALA A 31 -8.58 2.07 10.56
CA ALA A 31 -8.60 0.62 10.31
C ALA A 31 -7.23 0.07 9.92
N CYS A 32 -6.45 0.82 9.12
CA CYS A 32 -5.09 0.44 8.77
C CYS A 32 -4.19 0.35 10.01
N VAL A 33 -4.26 1.33 10.92
CA VAL A 33 -3.47 1.30 12.15
C VAL A 33 -3.89 0.15 13.05
N LEU A 34 -5.18 -0.07 13.24
CA LEU A 34 -5.71 -1.18 14.03
C LEU A 34 -5.24 -2.53 13.51
N ALA A 35 -5.36 -2.75 12.21
CA ALA A 35 -4.95 -3.99 11.56
C ALA A 35 -3.46 -4.33 11.76
N HIS A 36 -2.61 -3.32 11.98
CA HIS A 36 -1.16 -3.48 12.17
C HIS A 36 -0.69 -3.32 13.62
N ASN A 37 -1.60 -3.01 14.54
CA ASN A 37 -1.31 -2.85 15.97
C ASN A 37 -2.14 -3.80 16.86
N GLY A 38 -2.44 -5.01 16.37
CA GLY A 38 -3.13 -6.04 17.17
C GLY A 38 -4.64 -5.85 17.34
N GLY A 39 -5.26 -4.92 16.57
CA GLY A 39 -6.73 -4.80 16.50
C GLY A 39 -7.44 -4.11 17.66
N LYS A 40 -6.71 -3.60 18.66
CA LYS A 40 -7.28 -3.01 19.88
C LYS A 40 -7.31 -1.49 19.80
N LEU A 41 -8.50 -0.91 19.97
CA LEU A 41 -8.71 0.55 19.93
C LEU A 41 -8.08 1.26 21.15
N ASP A 42 -8.12 0.64 22.31
CA ASP A 42 -7.59 1.15 23.57
C ASP A 42 -6.06 1.33 23.58
N THR A 43 -5.37 0.65 22.67
CA THR A 43 -3.92 0.77 22.50
C THR A 43 -3.49 1.91 21.58
N LEU A 44 -4.43 2.58 20.91
CA LEU A 44 -4.14 3.67 19.97
C LEU A 44 -3.76 4.94 20.73
N THR A 45 -2.58 5.46 20.40
CA THR A 45 -2.06 6.73 20.91
C THR A 45 -1.59 7.59 19.75
N LYS A 46 -1.40 8.89 19.98
CA LYS A 46 -0.81 9.77 18.99
C LYS A 46 0.59 9.32 18.54
N ALA A 47 1.33 8.68 19.44
CA ALA A 47 2.70 8.22 19.17
C ALA A 47 2.75 7.00 18.25
N ASN A 48 1.75 6.10 18.29
CA ASN A 48 1.70 4.89 17.47
C ASN A 48 0.72 4.99 16.30
N PHE A 49 0.07 6.14 16.09
CA PHE A 49 -0.85 6.35 14.98
C PHE A 49 -0.08 6.61 13.69
N ALA A 50 0.33 5.55 13.01
CA ALA A 50 1.08 5.57 11.77
C ALA A 50 0.39 4.73 10.67
N PRO A 51 -0.66 5.27 10.01
CA PRO A 51 -1.35 4.56 8.94
C PRO A 51 -0.45 4.42 7.71
N ARG A 52 -0.58 3.30 6.99
CA ARG A 52 0.16 2.99 5.76
C ARG A 52 -0.50 3.57 4.50
N LEU A 53 -1.50 4.37 4.67
CA LEU A 53 -2.18 5.17 3.66
C LEU A 53 -2.50 6.54 4.26
N LYS A 54 -2.75 7.54 3.40
CA LYS A 54 -3.06 8.90 3.86
C LYS A 54 -4.24 9.48 3.08
N VAL A 55 -5.23 9.99 3.79
CA VAL A 55 -6.34 10.72 3.18
C VAL A 55 -5.92 12.18 2.98
N VAL A 56 -5.93 12.60 1.72
CA VAL A 56 -5.66 13.97 1.31
C VAL A 56 -7.00 14.64 1.02
N LYS A 57 -7.17 15.86 1.51
CA LYS A 57 -8.33 16.71 1.26
C LYS A 57 -7.88 17.97 0.52
N GLY A 58 -8.42 18.16 -0.68
CA GLY A 58 -8.31 19.41 -1.43
C GLY A 58 -9.64 20.19 -1.38
N LEU A 59 -9.71 21.30 -2.09
CA LEU A 59 -10.93 22.14 -2.15
C LEU A 59 -12.13 21.35 -2.71
N ASN A 60 -11.93 20.62 -3.80
CA ASN A 60 -13.00 19.93 -4.55
C ASN A 60 -12.85 18.42 -4.58
N VAL A 61 -11.83 17.86 -3.93
CA VAL A 61 -11.55 16.43 -4.00
C VAL A 61 -10.99 15.91 -2.68
N SER A 62 -11.48 14.77 -2.25
CA SER A 62 -10.87 14.00 -1.17
C SER A 62 -10.52 12.62 -1.71
N THR A 63 -9.35 12.10 -1.36
CA THR A 63 -8.94 10.77 -1.79
C THR A 63 -7.92 10.17 -0.83
N ALA A 64 -7.85 8.84 -0.80
CA ALA A 64 -6.82 8.13 -0.07
C ALA A 64 -5.63 7.82 -0.99
N ILE A 65 -4.44 8.24 -0.58
CA ILE A 65 -3.17 7.94 -1.25
C ILE A 65 -2.50 6.78 -0.53
N MET A 66 -2.08 5.78 -1.31
CA MET A 66 -1.38 4.60 -0.81
C MET A 66 -0.42 4.04 -1.86
N CYS A 67 0.37 3.05 -1.46
CA CYS A 67 1.34 2.41 -2.35
C CYS A 67 0.65 1.82 -3.60
N ARG A 68 1.26 2.06 -4.76
CA ARG A 68 0.80 1.52 -6.06
C ARG A 68 1.42 0.17 -6.40
N HIS A 69 2.32 -0.32 -5.56
CA HIS A 69 3.06 -1.57 -5.80
C HIS A 69 3.63 -1.65 -7.22
N CYS A 70 4.36 -0.59 -7.62
CA CYS A 70 4.90 -0.42 -8.97
C CYS A 70 5.64 -1.67 -9.44
N GLU A 71 5.53 -2.02 -10.74
CA GLU A 71 6.24 -3.16 -11.32
C GLU A 71 7.76 -2.92 -11.29
N ASP A 72 8.22 -1.78 -11.79
CA ASP A 72 9.58 -1.28 -11.57
C ASP A 72 9.55 -0.30 -10.39
N ALA A 73 9.72 -0.84 -9.19
CA ALA A 73 9.54 -0.11 -7.95
C ALA A 73 10.75 0.81 -7.63
N PRO A 74 10.66 2.14 -7.81
CA PRO A 74 11.80 3.03 -7.54
C PRO A 74 12.32 2.91 -6.11
N CYS A 75 11.42 2.67 -5.15
CA CYS A 75 11.79 2.47 -3.75
C CYS A 75 12.63 1.21 -3.50
N ALA A 76 12.42 0.15 -4.29
CA ALA A 76 13.23 -1.07 -4.21
C ALA A 76 14.60 -0.83 -4.87
N ASN A 77 14.63 -0.16 -6.04
CA ASN A 77 15.84 0.09 -6.81
C ASN A 77 16.87 0.95 -6.04
N VAL A 78 16.38 1.89 -5.20
CA VAL A 78 17.27 2.75 -4.40
C VAL A 78 17.59 2.22 -3.01
N CYS A 79 17.06 1.05 -2.62
CA CYS A 79 17.28 0.51 -1.27
C CYS A 79 18.68 -0.09 -1.14
N PRO A 80 19.60 0.49 -0.33
CA PRO A 80 20.97 0.02 -0.27
C PRO A 80 21.11 -1.38 0.32
N ASN A 81 20.15 -1.79 1.16
CA ASN A 81 20.19 -3.08 1.84
C ASN A 81 19.26 -4.14 1.21
N GLY A 82 18.61 -3.83 0.06
CA GLY A 82 17.66 -4.74 -0.55
C GLY A 82 16.50 -5.11 0.38
N ALA A 83 16.10 -4.18 1.27
CA ALA A 83 15.00 -4.40 2.21
C ALA A 83 13.61 -4.33 1.56
N ILE A 84 13.50 -3.86 0.32
CA ILE A 84 12.23 -3.74 -0.40
C ILE A 84 12.26 -4.73 -1.54
N VAL A 85 11.31 -5.67 -1.53
CA VAL A 85 11.27 -6.81 -2.44
C VAL A 85 9.88 -7.00 -3.03
N ARG A 86 9.79 -7.70 -4.17
CA ARG A 86 8.53 -8.19 -4.71
C ARG A 86 8.20 -9.54 -4.08
N ALA A 87 7.03 -9.67 -3.48
CA ALA A 87 6.53 -10.91 -2.90
C ALA A 87 4.99 -10.89 -2.92
N ALA A 88 4.35 -12.04 -3.12
CA ALA A 88 2.89 -12.19 -3.11
C ALA A 88 2.15 -11.16 -3.99
N ASP A 89 2.62 -10.94 -5.22
CA ASP A 89 2.09 -9.97 -6.20
C ASP A 89 1.99 -8.55 -5.63
N SER A 90 2.96 -8.17 -4.83
CA SER A 90 3.05 -6.86 -4.19
C SER A 90 4.50 -6.49 -3.86
N ILE A 91 4.73 -5.23 -3.58
CA ILE A 91 6.03 -4.78 -3.07
C ILE A 91 5.97 -4.83 -1.54
N GLN A 92 6.89 -5.53 -0.90
CA GLN A 92 6.96 -5.72 0.54
C GLN A 92 8.24 -5.12 1.12
N VAL A 93 8.23 -4.82 2.43
CA VAL A 93 9.40 -4.32 3.17
C VAL A 93 9.83 -5.36 4.20
N LEU A 94 11.04 -5.88 4.04
CA LEU A 94 11.69 -6.77 5.00
C LEU A 94 12.28 -5.92 6.12
N GLN A 95 11.56 -5.85 7.25
CA GLN A 95 11.91 -4.94 8.34
C GLN A 95 13.24 -5.31 9.05
N GLU A 96 13.66 -6.56 8.97
CA GLU A 96 14.95 -7.04 9.48
C GLU A 96 16.15 -6.46 8.70
N LYS A 97 15.95 -6.12 7.42
CA LYS A 97 16.98 -5.50 6.56
C LYS A 97 16.90 -3.98 6.52
N CYS A 98 15.81 -3.40 7.02
CA CYS A 98 15.57 -1.96 6.94
C CYS A 98 16.44 -1.20 7.96
N ILE A 99 17.22 -0.24 7.49
CA ILE A 99 18.06 0.65 8.33
C ILE A 99 17.45 2.05 8.52
N GLY A 100 16.25 2.30 7.99
CA GLY A 100 15.56 3.59 8.14
C GLY A 100 16.22 4.77 7.42
N CYS A 101 17.00 4.55 6.37
CA CYS A 101 17.78 5.59 5.66
C CYS A 101 16.93 6.62 4.90
N LYS A 102 15.62 6.39 4.75
CA LYS A 102 14.65 7.28 4.09
C LYS A 102 14.81 7.45 2.57
N THR A 103 15.78 6.81 1.92
CA THR A 103 15.98 6.91 0.46
C THR A 103 14.73 6.50 -0.32
N CYS A 104 14.02 5.47 0.15
CA CYS A 104 12.75 5.02 -0.44
C CYS A 104 11.61 6.05 -0.32
N VAL A 105 11.64 6.90 0.71
CA VAL A 105 10.64 7.98 0.88
C VAL A 105 10.82 9.03 -0.21
N VAL A 106 12.07 9.42 -0.48
CA VAL A 106 12.41 10.41 -1.52
C VAL A 106 12.13 9.85 -2.91
N ALA A 107 12.41 8.56 -3.14
CA ALA A 107 12.23 7.92 -4.44
C ALA A 107 10.75 7.65 -4.81
N CYS A 108 9.83 7.64 -3.84
CA CYS A 108 8.43 7.32 -4.11
C CYS A 108 7.69 8.48 -4.80
N PRO A 109 7.26 8.35 -6.07
CA PRO A 109 6.59 9.44 -6.80
C PRO A 109 5.20 9.77 -6.23
N TYR A 110 4.62 8.86 -5.44
CA TYR A 110 3.27 9.02 -4.85
C TYR A 110 3.31 9.52 -3.40
N GLY A 111 4.50 9.69 -2.80
CA GLY A 111 4.60 10.02 -1.37
C GLY A 111 3.97 8.96 -0.45
N ALA A 112 3.91 7.70 -0.90
CA ALA A 112 3.24 6.60 -0.20
C ALA A 112 4.18 5.81 0.73
N MET A 113 5.42 6.26 0.89
CA MET A 113 6.40 5.70 1.81
C MET A 113 6.59 6.64 3.01
N SER A 114 6.73 6.08 4.18
CA SER A 114 7.15 6.80 5.38
C SER A 114 8.18 5.97 6.16
N VAL A 115 8.94 6.62 7.04
CA VAL A 115 9.80 5.96 8.01
C VAL A 115 9.33 6.37 9.39
N VAL A 116 8.95 5.41 10.19
CA VAL A 116 8.52 5.60 11.57
C VAL A 116 9.54 5.00 12.53
N THR A 117 9.61 5.56 13.73
CA THR A 117 10.46 5.04 14.79
C THR A 117 9.59 4.34 15.81
N LYS A 118 9.93 3.09 16.13
CA LYS A 118 9.25 2.29 17.15
C LYS A 118 10.21 1.92 18.25
N GLN A 119 9.70 1.86 19.48
CA GLN A 119 10.41 1.19 20.57
C GLN A 119 10.28 -0.32 20.39
N VAL A 120 11.40 -1.01 20.33
CA VAL A 120 11.47 -2.47 20.31
C VAL A 120 12.24 -2.95 21.51
N GLU A 121 11.77 -4.02 22.13
CA GLU A 121 12.45 -4.64 23.24
C GLU A 121 13.66 -5.42 22.73
N VAL A 122 14.80 -5.21 23.34
CA VAL A 122 16.03 -5.93 23.03
C VAL A 122 16.10 -7.16 23.93
N MET A 123 16.01 -8.33 23.33
CA MET A 123 16.12 -9.61 24.03
C MET A 123 17.50 -10.22 23.81
N PHE A 124 18.16 -10.64 24.88
CA PHE A 124 19.39 -11.41 24.83
C PHE A 124 19.29 -12.64 25.72
N ASN A 125 19.46 -13.82 25.15
CA ASN A 125 19.31 -15.11 25.85
C ASN A 125 17.97 -15.25 26.61
N GLY A 126 16.86 -14.70 26.06
CA GLY A 126 15.54 -14.73 26.67
C GLY A 126 15.31 -13.70 27.79
N LEU A 127 16.29 -12.86 28.08
CA LEU A 127 16.18 -11.78 29.06
C LEU A 127 16.06 -10.43 28.37
N SER A 128 15.15 -9.58 28.86
CA SER A 128 15.02 -8.21 28.40
C SER A 128 16.23 -7.37 28.78
N GLN A 129 16.89 -6.77 27.82
CA GLN A 129 18.02 -5.85 28.01
C GLN A 129 17.58 -4.37 27.97
N GLY A 130 16.26 -4.13 27.88
CA GLY A 130 15.69 -2.80 27.75
C GLY A 130 15.10 -2.53 26.36
N PHE A 131 14.90 -1.25 26.05
CA PHE A 131 14.28 -0.82 24.80
C PHE A 131 15.27 -0.05 23.93
N CYS A 132 15.23 -0.29 22.62
CA CYS A 132 15.92 0.56 21.65
C CYS A 132 14.93 1.16 20.65
N LEU A 133 15.33 2.24 19.97
CA LEU A 133 14.56 2.85 18.89
C LEU A 133 14.96 2.20 17.58
N LYS A 134 14.00 1.58 16.88
CA LYS A 134 14.18 1.03 15.55
C LYS A 134 13.40 1.87 14.53
N ALA A 135 14.06 2.30 13.49
CA ALA A 135 13.42 2.96 12.37
C ALA A 135 12.94 1.92 11.35
N GLU A 136 11.68 2.02 10.93
CA GLU A 136 11.05 1.09 10.00
C GLU A 136 10.41 1.85 8.84
N ALA A 137 10.70 1.42 7.61
CA ALA A 137 9.98 1.91 6.44
C ALA A 137 8.57 1.32 6.41
N GLN A 138 7.58 2.19 6.22
CA GLN A 138 6.17 1.81 6.15
C GLN A 138 5.54 2.27 4.84
N LYS A 139 4.73 1.40 4.28
CA LYS A 139 3.83 1.65 3.15
C LYS A 139 2.68 0.64 3.22
N CYS A 140 1.64 0.83 2.40
CA CYS A 140 0.60 -0.20 2.24
C CYS A 140 1.25 -1.53 1.82
N ASP A 141 0.95 -2.59 2.52
CA ASP A 141 1.38 -3.97 2.29
C ASP A 141 0.23 -4.89 1.88
N LEU A 142 -0.94 -4.31 1.57
CA LEU A 142 -2.20 -5.00 1.27
C LEU A 142 -2.72 -5.85 2.44
N CYS A 143 -2.27 -5.56 3.67
CA CYS A 143 -2.53 -6.39 4.87
C CYS A 143 -2.11 -7.85 4.66
N GLU A 144 -0.93 -8.07 4.05
CA GLU A 144 -0.38 -9.40 3.80
C GLU A 144 -0.38 -10.24 5.07
N GLY A 145 -0.77 -11.52 4.96
CA GLY A 145 -0.90 -12.42 6.10
C GLY A 145 -2.20 -12.28 6.91
N GLN A 146 -3.09 -11.34 6.59
CA GLN A 146 -4.40 -11.22 7.23
C GLN A 146 -5.49 -11.92 6.40
N ALA A 147 -6.16 -12.92 6.97
CA ALA A 147 -7.18 -13.70 6.28
C ALA A 147 -8.37 -12.86 5.79
N ALA A 148 -8.70 -11.77 6.49
CA ALA A 148 -9.77 -10.85 6.13
C ALA A 148 -9.42 -9.89 4.97
N GLY A 149 -8.15 -9.89 4.50
CA GLY A 149 -7.66 -8.97 3.49
C GLY A 149 -7.52 -7.53 3.98
N PRO A 150 -7.47 -6.54 3.06
CA PRO A 150 -7.22 -5.15 3.40
C PRO A 150 -8.31 -4.52 4.25
N ALA A 151 -8.03 -4.24 5.52
CA ALA A 151 -8.97 -3.67 6.48
C ALA A 151 -9.56 -2.32 6.05
N CYS A 152 -8.81 -1.52 5.28
CA CYS A 152 -9.28 -0.22 4.79
C CYS A 152 -10.45 -0.33 3.80
N ILE A 153 -10.54 -1.42 3.03
CA ILE A 153 -11.62 -1.65 2.06
C ILE A 153 -12.91 -1.98 2.78
N SER A 154 -12.86 -2.92 3.73
CA SER A 154 -14.05 -3.42 4.45
C SER A 154 -14.76 -2.35 5.28
N VAL A 155 -14.02 -1.36 5.80
CA VAL A 155 -14.59 -0.29 6.65
C VAL A 155 -14.99 0.95 5.87
N CYS A 156 -14.78 1.02 4.55
CA CYS A 156 -15.09 2.22 3.78
C CYS A 156 -16.61 2.41 3.60
N PRO A 157 -17.23 3.42 4.23
CA PRO A 157 -18.68 3.57 4.22
C PRO A 157 -19.25 3.88 2.83
N THR A 158 -18.44 4.49 1.97
CA THR A 158 -18.85 4.85 0.60
C THR A 158 -18.31 3.88 -0.46
N GLN A 159 -17.65 2.81 -0.04
CA GLN A 159 -17.03 1.84 -0.94
C GLN A 159 -16.13 2.51 -2.00
N ALA A 160 -15.38 3.51 -1.58
CA ALA A 160 -14.47 4.25 -2.47
C ALA A 160 -13.16 3.51 -2.75
N LEU A 161 -12.79 2.50 -1.94
CA LEU A 161 -11.53 1.78 -2.05
C LEU A 161 -11.72 0.46 -2.80
N HIS A 162 -10.90 0.24 -3.82
CA HIS A 162 -10.98 -0.94 -4.67
C HIS A 162 -9.62 -1.60 -4.81
N MET A 163 -9.58 -2.93 -4.65
CA MET A 163 -8.42 -3.74 -5.01
C MET A 163 -8.38 -3.89 -6.53
N ILE A 164 -7.22 -3.60 -7.10
CA ILE A 164 -6.96 -3.76 -8.53
C ILE A 164 -5.92 -4.87 -8.70
N GLY A 165 -6.31 -5.91 -9.38
CA GLY A 165 -5.45 -6.98 -9.87
C GLY A 165 -5.50 -7.01 -11.40
N ARG A 166 -4.85 -8.01 -12.01
CA ARG A 166 -4.77 -8.17 -13.46
C ARG A 166 -6.16 -8.18 -14.12
N ASP A 167 -7.06 -9.03 -13.66
CA ASP A 167 -8.39 -9.21 -14.26
C ASP A 167 -9.22 -7.92 -14.18
N THR A 168 -9.18 -7.27 -13.01
CA THR A 168 -9.86 -5.98 -12.80
C THR A 168 -9.29 -4.91 -13.73
N MET A 169 -7.97 -4.86 -13.90
CA MET A 169 -7.32 -3.92 -14.81
C MET A 169 -7.73 -4.17 -16.26
N GLN A 170 -7.70 -5.43 -16.69
CA GLN A 170 -8.11 -5.81 -18.06
C GLN A 170 -9.58 -5.46 -18.32
N ALA A 171 -10.47 -5.74 -17.39
CA ALA A 171 -11.88 -5.37 -17.50
C ALA A 171 -12.08 -3.85 -17.61
N MET A 172 -11.35 -3.07 -16.80
CA MET A 172 -11.38 -1.61 -16.86
C MET A 172 -10.86 -1.08 -18.21
N LEU A 173 -9.76 -1.63 -18.73
CA LEU A 173 -9.20 -1.27 -20.02
C LEU A 173 -10.18 -1.58 -21.15
N ARG A 174 -10.75 -2.79 -21.17
CA ARG A 174 -11.75 -3.19 -22.17
C ARG A 174 -12.97 -2.25 -22.16
N LYS A 175 -13.46 -1.88 -20.97
CA LYS A 175 -14.57 -0.91 -20.87
C LYS A 175 -14.22 0.45 -21.45
N LYS A 176 -13.00 0.96 -21.21
CA LYS A 176 -12.52 2.22 -21.78
C LYS A 176 -12.40 2.16 -23.29
N GLN A 177 -11.82 1.07 -23.82
CA GLN A 177 -11.68 0.83 -25.26
C GLN A 177 -13.03 0.77 -25.96
N MET A 178 -13.99 0.03 -25.40
CA MET A 178 -15.35 -0.03 -25.94
C MET A 178 -16.04 1.33 -25.96
N ARG A 179 -15.86 2.12 -24.89
CA ARG A 179 -16.42 3.48 -24.84
C ARG A 179 -15.80 4.38 -25.90
N ALA A 180 -14.48 4.38 -26.03
CA ALA A 180 -13.79 5.17 -27.05
C ALA A 180 -14.26 4.79 -28.47
N ALA A 181 -14.36 3.49 -28.78
CA ALA A 181 -14.85 3.03 -30.09
C ALA A 181 -16.30 3.47 -30.38
N LEU A 182 -17.17 3.49 -29.36
CA LEU A 182 -18.54 3.95 -29.53
C LEU A 182 -18.63 5.47 -29.72
N ASP A 183 -17.82 6.24 -28.99
CA ASP A 183 -17.74 7.69 -29.12
C ASP A 183 -17.24 8.06 -30.53
N GLU A 184 -16.17 7.42 -31.04
CA GLU A 184 -15.67 7.60 -32.40
C GLU A 184 -16.72 7.22 -33.49
N ALA A 185 -17.44 6.10 -33.28
CA ALA A 185 -18.48 5.69 -34.25
C ALA A 185 -19.63 6.71 -34.32
N ASN A 186 -19.97 7.38 -33.19
CA ASN A 186 -20.99 8.43 -33.20
C ASN A 186 -20.53 9.71 -33.85
N GLU A 187 -19.23 10.05 -33.76
CA GLU A 187 -18.65 11.23 -34.44
C GLU A 187 -18.46 11.03 -35.92
N MET A 188 -18.29 9.79 -36.40
CA MET A 188 -18.10 9.43 -37.80
C MET A 188 -19.40 9.17 -38.58
N SER A 189 -20.58 9.37 -37.98
CA SER A 189 -21.85 9.30 -38.70
C SER A 189 -22.02 10.55 -39.55
N PHE A 190 -21.61 10.43 -40.81
CA PHE A 190 -21.77 11.44 -41.90
C PHE A 190 -23.23 11.54 -42.33
#